data_eceec1182b12b287d95cced671824603
#
_entry.id   eceec1182b12b287d95cced671824603
#
_cell.length_a   1.000
_cell.length_b   1.000
_cell.length_c   1.000
_cell.angle_alpha   90.00
_cell.angle_beta   90.00
_cell.angle_gamma   90.00
#
_symmetry.space_group_name_H-M   'P 1'
#
loop_
_entity.id
_entity.type
_entity.pdbx_description
1 polymer ?
#
loop_
_entity_poly.entity_id
_entity_poly.type
_entity_poly.pdbx_seq_one_letter_code
_entity_poly.pdbx_strand_id
1 'polypeptide(L)'
;MPKALMKKVPISEEEFLRKIEKMYGEYAIEEIACHMKSDFRYNSFWVFEEMKSAVRYVDYITAKIRTLERENIVIKTRMMHIRGTGQPCLVLRQPGTEPICLIAERSPKGLIARMDMMPAGFYKLVPCPGED
;
A
#
# COMPACT_ATOMS: atom_id res chain seq x y z
N MET A 1 -10.36 19.99 8.07
CA MET A 1 -9.28 20.69 7.39
C MET A 1 -9.18 20.23 5.95
N PRO A 2 -9.06 21.16 4.98
CA PRO A 2 -8.89 20.77 3.59
C PRO A 2 -7.63 19.95 3.39
N LYS A 3 -7.69 18.93 2.54
CA LYS A 3 -6.54 18.06 2.26
C LYS A 3 -5.33 18.84 1.76
N ALA A 4 -5.55 19.94 1.02
CA ALA A 4 -4.48 20.78 0.50
C ALA A 4 -3.62 21.43 1.58
N LEU A 5 -4.16 21.59 2.80
CA LEU A 5 -3.46 22.16 3.93
C LEU A 5 -2.85 21.12 4.86
N MET A 6 -2.99 19.84 4.52
CA MET A 6 -2.42 18.78 5.32
C MET A 6 -0.90 18.82 5.27
N LYS A 7 -0.27 18.82 6.46
CA LYS A 7 1.19 18.76 6.55
C LYS A 7 1.69 17.42 6.04
N LYS A 8 2.69 17.44 5.16
CA LYS A 8 3.31 16.22 4.65
C LYS A 8 4.38 15.75 5.62
N VAL A 9 4.41 14.44 5.86
CA VAL A 9 5.32 13.81 6.82
C VAL A 9 6.12 12.73 6.12
N PRO A 10 7.45 12.87 6.05
CA PRO A 10 8.31 11.82 5.47
C PRO A 10 8.16 10.49 6.19
N ILE A 11 8.38 9.40 5.46
CA ILE A 11 8.23 8.06 5.99
C ILE A 11 9.10 7.10 5.18
N SER A 12 9.51 5.97 5.75
CA SER A 12 10.17 4.93 4.99
C SER A 12 9.14 4.07 4.25
N GLU A 13 9.58 3.34 3.23
CA GLU A 13 8.71 2.42 2.50
C GLU A 13 8.13 1.36 3.43
N GLU A 14 8.94 0.79 4.31
CA GLU A 14 8.46 -0.22 5.25
C GLU A 14 7.41 0.34 6.20
N GLU A 15 7.64 1.50 6.78
CA GLU A 15 6.68 2.12 7.69
C GLU A 15 5.38 2.47 6.97
N PHE A 16 5.47 2.94 5.73
CA PHE A 16 4.27 3.23 4.95
C PHE A 16 3.47 1.96 4.69
N LEU A 17 4.14 0.88 4.28
CA LEU A 17 3.46 -0.39 4.04
C LEU A 17 2.84 -0.96 5.31
N ARG A 18 3.44 -0.72 6.48
CA ARG A 18 2.82 -1.09 7.74
C ARG A 18 1.53 -0.31 8.02
N LYS A 19 1.46 0.93 7.59
CA LYS A 19 0.22 1.71 7.68
C LYS A 19 -0.83 1.18 6.71
N ILE A 20 -0.42 0.74 5.53
CA ILE A 20 -1.31 0.07 4.58
C ILE A 20 -1.82 -1.25 5.19
N GLU A 21 -0.95 -2.00 5.86
CA GLU A 21 -1.34 -3.23 6.57
C GLU A 21 -2.41 -2.94 7.62
N LYS A 22 -2.22 -1.90 8.41
CA LYS A 22 -3.20 -1.47 9.41
C LYS A 22 -4.51 -1.06 8.76
N MET A 23 -4.45 -0.40 7.61
CA MET A 23 -5.63 -0.01 6.85
C MET A 23 -6.47 -1.24 6.47
N TYR A 24 -5.83 -2.29 5.98
CA TYR A 24 -6.55 -3.52 5.62
C TYR A 24 -7.00 -4.32 6.85
N GLY A 25 -6.25 -4.29 7.94
CA GLY A 25 -6.58 -5.06 9.14
C GLY A 25 -7.60 -4.40 10.05
N GLU A 26 -7.61 -3.07 10.09
CA GLU A 26 -8.47 -2.31 11.01
C GLU A 26 -9.39 -1.33 10.28
N TYR A 27 -9.40 -1.36 8.95
CA TYR A 27 -10.17 -0.44 8.11
C TYR A 27 -9.83 1.04 8.36
N ALA A 28 -8.59 1.31 8.82
CA ALA A 28 -8.13 2.66 9.14
C ALA A 28 -7.51 3.31 7.90
N ILE A 29 -8.16 4.32 7.34
CA ILE A 29 -7.74 4.97 6.10
C ILE A 29 -7.12 6.35 6.29
N GLU A 30 -7.18 6.91 7.50
CA GLU A 30 -6.79 8.30 7.74
C GLU A 30 -5.28 8.51 7.85
N GLU A 31 -4.49 7.47 8.01
CA GLU A 31 -3.07 7.59 8.36
C GLU A 31 -2.12 7.62 7.18
N ILE A 32 -2.60 7.47 5.95
CA ILE A 32 -1.69 7.30 4.80
C ILE A 32 -1.49 8.57 3.98
N ALA A 33 -2.52 9.41 3.86
CA ALA A 33 -2.49 10.55 2.94
C ALA A 33 -1.37 11.54 3.23
N CYS A 34 -1.03 11.77 4.50
CA CYS A 34 0.01 12.72 4.87
C CYS A 34 1.42 12.28 4.45
N HIS A 35 1.60 11.04 4.06
CA HIS A 35 2.89 10.50 3.64
C HIS A 35 3.04 10.43 2.13
N MET A 36 2.01 10.79 1.37
CA MET A 36 1.98 10.64 -0.07
C MET A 36 2.25 11.96 -0.78
N LYS A 37 3.07 11.91 -1.84
CA LYS A 37 3.20 13.09 -2.72
C LYS A 37 1.85 13.36 -3.37
N SER A 38 1.56 14.63 -3.64
CA SER A 38 0.31 14.99 -4.30
C SER A 38 0.17 14.36 -5.68
N ASP A 39 1.28 14.20 -6.41
CA ASP A 39 1.34 13.52 -7.70
C ASP A 39 1.69 12.03 -7.60
N PHE A 40 1.38 11.43 -6.45
CA PHE A 40 1.55 9.99 -6.21
C PHE A 40 0.94 9.17 -7.35
N ARG A 41 1.61 8.06 -7.69
CA ARG A 41 1.15 7.16 -8.75
C ARG A 41 0.88 5.77 -8.19
N TYR A 42 -0.27 5.23 -8.55
CA TYR A 42 -0.64 3.87 -8.19
C TYR A 42 -0.89 3.06 -9.46
N ASN A 43 -0.18 1.94 -9.59
CA ASN A 43 -0.33 1.01 -10.71
C ASN A 43 -0.75 -0.35 -10.20
N SER A 44 -1.78 -0.92 -10.82
CA SER A 44 -2.15 -2.31 -10.60
C SER A 44 -1.76 -3.11 -11.84
N PHE A 45 -1.12 -4.26 -11.64
CA PHE A 45 -0.73 -5.16 -12.72
C PHE A 45 -1.91 -5.50 -13.64
N TRP A 46 -3.13 -5.54 -13.09
CA TRP A 46 -4.32 -5.95 -13.83
C TRP A 46 -5.09 -4.80 -14.48
N VAL A 47 -4.66 -3.56 -14.29
CA VAL A 47 -5.36 -2.38 -14.80
C VAL A 47 -4.39 -1.54 -15.62
N PHE A 48 -4.80 -1.19 -16.86
CA PHE A 48 -3.93 -0.44 -17.76
C PHE A 48 -3.72 1.02 -17.33
N GLU A 49 -4.74 1.64 -16.75
CA GLU A 49 -4.64 3.04 -16.38
C GLU A 49 -4.07 3.23 -14.99
N GLU A 50 -3.05 4.10 -14.92
CA GLU A 50 -2.41 4.50 -13.69
C GLU A 50 -3.25 5.58 -12.99
N MET A 51 -3.36 5.49 -11.66
CA MET A 51 -3.89 6.60 -10.88
C MET A 51 -2.77 7.59 -10.63
N LYS A 52 -2.97 8.85 -11.02
CA LYS A 52 -1.89 9.84 -11.08
C LYS A 52 -1.97 10.94 -10.02
N SER A 53 -2.68 10.69 -8.94
CA SER A 53 -2.68 11.63 -7.81
C SER A 53 -2.99 10.92 -6.50
N ALA A 54 -2.52 11.49 -5.40
CA ALA A 54 -2.83 10.96 -4.07
C ALA A 54 -4.34 11.02 -3.81
N VAL A 55 -5.01 12.09 -4.23
CA VAL A 55 -6.45 12.25 -4.04
C VAL A 55 -7.21 11.13 -4.72
N ARG A 56 -6.86 10.80 -5.97
CA ARG A 56 -7.53 9.73 -6.70
C ARG A 56 -7.34 8.38 -6.02
N TYR A 57 -6.11 8.08 -5.59
CA TYR A 57 -5.86 6.83 -4.90
C TYR A 57 -6.61 6.75 -3.57
N VAL A 58 -6.57 7.82 -2.78
CA VAL A 58 -7.25 7.84 -1.48
C VAL A 58 -8.76 7.66 -1.65
N ASP A 59 -9.37 8.30 -2.65
CA ASP A 59 -10.79 8.12 -2.93
C ASP A 59 -11.11 6.67 -3.32
N TYR A 60 -10.29 6.10 -4.19
CA TYR A 60 -10.44 4.70 -4.62
C TYR A 60 -10.31 3.73 -3.46
N ILE A 61 -9.23 3.86 -2.66
CA ILE A 61 -8.97 2.91 -1.58
C ILE A 61 -9.97 3.07 -0.44
N THR A 62 -10.44 4.29 -0.20
CA THR A 62 -11.48 4.53 0.80
C THR A 62 -12.74 3.76 0.47
N ALA A 63 -13.19 3.85 -0.78
CA ALA A 63 -14.38 3.10 -1.22
C ALA A 63 -14.18 1.60 -1.08
N LYS A 64 -12.99 1.11 -1.45
CA LYS A 64 -12.68 -0.32 -1.34
C LYS A 64 -12.67 -0.79 0.11
N ILE A 65 -12.02 -0.05 0.99
CA ILE A 65 -11.94 -0.41 2.41
C ILE A 65 -13.33 -0.39 3.06
N ARG A 66 -14.17 0.60 2.72
CA ARG A 66 -15.54 0.66 3.23
C ARG A 66 -16.38 -0.54 2.76
N THR A 67 -16.17 -1.00 1.53
CA THR A 67 -16.84 -2.20 1.02
C THR A 67 -16.38 -3.45 1.78
N LEU A 68 -15.08 -3.59 2.01
CA LEU A 68 -14.54 -4.72 2.78
C LEU A 68 -15.10 -4.75 4.20
N GLU A 69 -15.15 -3.58 4.85
CA GLU A 69 -15.69 -3.44 6.19
C GLU A 69 -17.17 -3.83 6.23
N ARG A 70 -17.97 -3.31 5.32
CA ARG A 70 -19.40 -3.59 5.25
C ARG A 70 -19.69 -5.06 5.01
N GLU A 71 -18.86 -5.73 4.22
CA GLU A 71 -19.05 -7.15 3.87
C GLU A 71 -18.30 -8.09 4.81
N ASN A 72 -17.63 -7.57 5.83
CA ASN A 72 -16.84 -8.35 6.77
C ASN A 72 -15.76 -9.20 6.10
N ILE A 73 -15.17 -8.69 5.03
CA ILE A 73 -14.09 -9.38 4.32
C ILE A 73 -12.76 -9.00 4.98
N VAL A 74 -12.03 -10.00 5.44
CA VAL A 74 -10.71 -9.80 6.04
C VAL A 74 -9.64 -10.18 5.02
N ILE A 75 -8.77 -9.22 4.70
CA ILE A 75 -7.61 -9.45 3.85
C ILE A 75 -6.44 -9.79 4.78
N LYS A 76 -5.84 -10.96 4.62
CA LYS A 76 -4.66 -11.33 5.40
C LYS A 76 -3.45 -10.62 4.82
N THR A 77 -2.62 -10.07 5.70
CA THR A 77 -1.45 -9.30 5.29
C THR A 77 -0.19 -9.86 5.93
N ARG A 78 0.95 -9.68 5.26
CA ARG A 78 2.24 -10.07 5.79
C ARG A 78 3.33 -9.19 5.20
N MET A 79 4.16 -8.59 6.07
CA MET A 79 5.33 -7.85 5.60
C MET A 79 6.42 -8.84 5.20
N MET A 80 6.97 -8.61 4.01
CA MET A 80 8.07 -9.43 3.49
C MET A 80 9.08 -8.51 2.82
N HIS A 81 10.18 -9.04 2.35
CA HIS A 81 11.11 -8.29 1.53
C HIS A 81 11.52 -9.12 0.32
N ILE A 82 11.95 -8.44 -0.73
CA ILE A 82 12.36 -9.10 -1.97
C ILE A 82 13.80 -9.58 -1.79
N ARG A 83 14.00 -10.88 -2.01
CA ARG A 83 15.32 -11.49 -1.89
C ARG A 83 16.29 -10.85 -2.90
N GLY A 84 17.47 -10.51 -2.44
CA GLY A 84 18.50 -9.90 -3.25
C GLY A 84 18.59 -8.39 -3.12
N THR A 85 17.45 -7.69 -3.12
CA THR A 85 17.42 -6.22 -2.96
C THR A 85 17.11 -5.79 -1.54
N GLY A 86 16.40 -6.63 -0.78
CA GLY A 86 15.93 -6.28 0.55
C GLY A 86 14.77 -5.30 0.54
N GLN A 87 14.21 -4.96 -0.63
CA GLN A 87 13.11 -4.01 -0.72
C GLN A 87 11.88 -4.55 0.00
N PRO A 88 11.27 -3.78 0.91
CA PRO A 88 10.07 -4.25 1.61
C PRO A 88 8.87 -4.32 0.68
N CYS A 89 7.99 -5.27 0.96
CA CYS A 89 6.71 -5.38 0.26
C CYS A 89 5.66 -5.92 1.22
N LEU A 90 4.40 -5.59 0.95
CA LEU A 90 3.28 -6.08 1.73
C LEU A 90 2.52 -7.10 0.90
N VAL A 91 2.44 -8.32 1.39
CA VAL A 91 1.69 -9.39 0.72
C VAL A 91 0.25 -9.36 1.23
N LEU A 92 -0.68 -9.39 0.30
CA LEU A 92 -2.11 -9.41 0.59
C LEU A 92 -2.68 -10.74 0.10
N ARG A 93 -3.49 -11.38 0.95
CA ARG A 93 -4.17 -12.63 0.61
C ARG A 93 -5.66 -12.49 0.88
N GLN A 94 -6.45 -12.63 -0.18
CA GLN A 94 -7.90 -12.70 -0.08
C GLN A 94 -8.31 -14.12 -0.40
N PRO A 95 -9.27 -14.72 0.35
CA PRO A 95 -9.71 -16.09 0.06
C PRO A 95 -10.11 -16.27 -1.40
N GLY A 96 -9.62 -17.35 -2.02
CA GLY A 96 -9.96 -17.69 -3.39
C GLY A 96 -9.19 -16.93 -4.47
N THR A 97 -8.21 -16.10 -4.09
CA THR A 97 -7.40 -15.37 -5.06
C THR A 97 -5.91 -15.69 -4.86
N GLU A 98 -5.12 -15.46 -5.91
CA GLU A 98 -3.67 -15.56 -5.81
C GLU A 98 -3.13 -14.42 -4.94
N PRO A 99 -2.05 -14.67 -4.17
CA PRO A 99 -1.44 -13.60 -3.38
C PRO A 99 -0.91 -12.47 -4.27
N ILE A 100 -1.09 -11.26 -3.80
CA ILE A 100 -0.52 -10.08 -4.46
C ILE A 100 0.44 -9.38 -3.50
N CYS A 101 1.30 -8.53 -4.04
CA CYS A 101 2.16 -7.71 -3.18
C CYS A 101 2.11 -6.25 -3.59
N LEU A 102 2.27 -5.39 -2.60
CA LEU A 102 2.38 -3.95 -2.78
C LEU A 102 3.82 -3.54 -2.55
N ILE A 103 4.36 -2.77 -3.49
CA ILE A 103 5.73 -2.27 -3.42
C ILE A 103 5.65 -0.75 -3.50
N ALA A 104 6.21 -0.06 -2.51
CA ALA A 104 6.18 1.40 -2.45
C ALA A 104 7.55 1.97 -2.82
N GLU A 105 7.55 3.15 -3.42
CA GLU A 105 8.77 3.86 -3.78
C GLU A 105 8.71 5.27 -3.22
N ARG A 106 9.78 5.65 -2.53
CA ARG A 106 9.90 6.94 -1.86
C ARG A 106 10.64 7.93 -2.74
N SER A 107 10.21 9.20 -2.72
CA SER A 107 10.92 10.28 -3.38
C SER A 107 12.17 10.68 -2.57
N PRO A 108 13.09 11.46 -3.18
CA PRO A 108 14.26 11.98 -2.45
C PRO A 108 13.91 12.78 -1.19
N LYS A 109 12.72 13.39 -1.16
CA LYS A 109 12.27 14.15 0.02
C LYS A 109 11.58 13.31 1.07
N GLY A 110 11.49 11.99 0.86
CA GLY A 110 10.95 11.07 1.85
C GLY A 110 9.46 10.85 1.81
N LEU A 111 8.74 11.40 0.83
CA LEU A 111 7.31 11.13 0.65
C LEU A 111 7.13 9.97 -0.32
N ILE A 112 6.06 9.23 -0.17
CA ILE A 112 5.80 8.10 -1.06
C ILE A 112 5.31 8.62 -2.41
N ALA A 113 6.09 8.32 -3.45
CA ALA A 113 5.85 8.81 -4.80
C ALA A 113 5.06 7.81 -5.65
N ARG A 114 5.14 6.52 -5.31
CA ARG A 114 4.58 5.47 -6.14
C ARG A 114 4.32 4.21 -5.34
N MET A 115 3.27 3.48 -5.73
CA MET A 115 3.03 2.14 -5.21
C MET A 115 2.52 1.26 -6.36
N ASP A 116 3.08 0.05 -6.46
CA ASP A 116 2.68 -0.91 -7.48
C ASP A 116 2.07 -2.14 -6.82
N MET A 117 0.97 -2.62 -7.40
CA MET A 117 0.34 -3.88 -7.01
C MET A 117 0.71 -4.93 -8.05
N MET A 118 1.40 -5.99 -7.63
CA MET A 118 1.95 -7.01 -8.51
C MET A 118 1.58 -8.40 -8.02
N PRO A 119 1.56 -9.42 -8.92
CA PRO A 119 1.47 -10.80 -8.46
C PRO A 119 2.66 -11.13 -7.55
N ALA A 120 2.39 -11.68 -6.37
CA ALA A 120 3.47 -12.01 -5.42
C ALA A 120 4.44 -13.04 -6.02
N GLY A 121 3.95 -13.93 -6.87
CA GLY A 121 4.77 -14.95 -7.51
C GLY A 121 5.83 -14.43 -8.48
N PHE A 122 5.81 -13.14 -8.83
CA PHE A 122 6.84 -12.55 -9.68
C PHE A 122 8.16 -12.35 -8.94
N TYR A 123 8.16 -12.47 -7.61
CA TYR A 123 9.32 -12.16 -6.78
C TYR A 123 9.64 -13.32 -5.85
N LYS A 124 10.92 -13.42 -5.46
CA LYS A 124 11.30 -14.32 -4.37
C LYS A 124 11.17 -13.53 -3.08
N LEU A 125 10.17 -13.85 -2.30
CA LEU A 125 9.84 -13.12 -1.08
C LEU A 125 10.34 -13.86 0.15
N VAL A 126 10.89 -13.12 1.10
CA VAL A 126 11.43 -13.65 2.35
C VAL A 126 10.73 -12.92 3.49
N PRO A 127 10.30 -13.63 4.55
CA PRO A 127 9.69 -12.97 5.70
C PRO A 127 10.63 -11.94 6.33
N CYS A 128 10.07 -10.82 6.77
CA CYS A 128 10.83 -9.85 7.56
C CYS A 128 11.13 -10.44 8.93
N PRO A 129 12.25 -10.07 9.59
CA PRO A 129 12.53 -10.52 10.95
C PRO A 129 11.34 -10.26 11.87
N GLY A 130 10.92 -11.29 12.61
CA GLY A 130 9.77 -11.19 13.51
C GLY A 130 8.40 -11.44 12.87
N GLU A 131 8.36 -11.73 11.58
CA GLU A 131 7.10 -11.98 10.84
C GLU A 131 6.81 -13.46 10.66
N ASP A 132 7.16 -14.29 11.56
CA ASP A 132 6.93 -15.74 11.48
C ASP A 132 5.49 -16.14 11.74
#